data_2fcd59d1a77238790bf9012085180b1e
#
_entry.id   2fcd59d1a77238790bf9012085180b1e
#
_cell.length_a   1.000
_cell.length_b   1.000
_cell.length_c   1.000
_cell.angle_alpha   90.00
_cell.angle_beta   90.00
_cell.angle_gamma   90.00
#
_symmetry.space_group_name_H-M   'P 1'
#
loop_
_entity.id
_entity.type
_entity.pdbx_description
1 polymer ?
#
loop_
_entity_poly.entity_id
_entity_poly.type
_entity_poly.pdbx_seq_one_letter_code
_entity_poly.pdbx_strand_id
1 'polypeptide(L)'
;MTAPLDIVVMAAGKGTRMKSRHPKVLQKLAGRALLQHVLDTAAQLKARSAVVVTGHGAAEVEAAIAAANGVDGAHGAMDLKFVRQEPQLGTGHAVQQAVPALKEDGLVVVLSGDVPLTRADTLQGLLDAAGSDKMALLTVTMPDPTGYGRIVRNDAGTVQRIVEQKDASEAERAITEIYSGIMAVPARHLTAWLAKLDNNNAQGEYYLTDIVAMAVADGVPVVGHRIADVLQVAGVNSPLQLAELERAHQLRQARELMEQGVRMADPARFDLRDDARGTKASLSCGQDVEIDVNCIFAGKVTIGAGARIGANCHLSNVSIAEDAVIHPFTHIDGEKAGVEVGQGALVGPFARLRPGAKLGREVHIGNFVEVKNSVLADGAKANHLAYLGDATVGERVNYGAGSITANYDGVNKHRTVIEADVHIGSNCVLVAPVTIAAGGTVGGGSTVTKNTEAGALTVGRGRQVSISNWKRPEKLPKA
;
A
#
# COMPACT_ATOMS: atom_id res chain seq x y z
N MET A 1 -32.94 10.57 -10.87
CA MET A 1 -31.80 9.89 -11.55
C MET A 1 -30.61 10.82 -11.42
N THR A 2 -29.48 10.34 -10.93
CA THR A 2 -28.24 11.12 -10.88
C THR A 2 -27.80 11.44 -12.31
N ALA A 3 -27.34 12.67 -12.58
CA ALA A 3 -26.81 13.07 -13.89
C ALA A 3 -25.66 12.15 -14.29
N PRO A 4 -25.52 11.78 -15.58
CA PRO A 4 -24.35 11.04 -16.06
C PRO A 4 -23.06 11.77 -15.71
N LEU A 5 -22.00 10.99 -15.34
CA LEU A 5 -20.74 11.54 -14.86
C LEU A 5 -19.58 11.05 -15.73
N ASP A 6 -18.78 11.97 -16.22
CA ASP A 6 -17.45 11.71 -16.77
C ASP A 6 -16.38 12.34 -15.89
N ILE A 7 -15.20 11.74 -15.88
CA ILE A 7 -14.07 12.25 -15.10
C ILE A 7 -12.90 12.56 -16.04
N VAL A 8 -12.23 13.68 -15.82
CA VAL A 8 -10.96 14.01 -16.44
C VAL A 8 -9.89 14.07 -15.37
N VAL A 9 -8.81 13.29 -15.53
CA VAL A 9 -7.68 13.30 -14.59
C VAL A 9 -6.45 13.90 -15.29
N MET A 10 -6.01 15.05 -14.82
CA MET A 10 -4.82 15.71 -15.35
C MET A 10 -3.55 15.05 -14.79
N ALA A 11 -2.77 14.39 -15.65
CA ALA A 11 -1.57 13.63 -15.29
C ALA A 11 -0.37 13.94 -16.23
N ALA A 12 -0.40 15.05 -16.97
CA ALA A 12 0.58 15.39 -18.01
C ALA A 12 1.84 16.13 -17.50
N GLY A 13 1.84 16.59 -16.25
CA GLY A 13 2.88 17.46 -15.69
C GLY A 13 4.27 16.81 -15.60
N LYS A 14 5.33 17.59 -15.91
CA LYS A 14 6.74 17.12 -15.89
C LYS A 14 7.27 16.76 -14.51
N GLY A 15 6.75 17.36 -13.43
CA GLY A 15 7.15 17.06 -12.06
C GLY A 15 8.64 17.30 -11.76
N THR A 16 9.26 18.32 -12.32
CA THR A 16 10.71 18.59 -12.23
C THR A 16 11.24 18.71 -10.80
N ARG A 17 10.41 19.20 -9.86
CA ARG A 17 10.72 19.33 -8.44
C ARG A 17 10.88 17.98 -7.71
N MET A 18 10.37 16.89 -8.29
CA MET A 18 10.56 15.53 -7.74
C MET A 18 11.98 15.01 -7.92
N LYS A 19 12.76 15.60 -8.85
CA LYS A 19 14.13 15.16 -9.19
C LYS A 19 14.23 13.64 -9.44
N SER A 20 13.18 13.05 -10.02
CA SER A 20 13.05 11.63 -10.31
C SER A 20 13.08 11.39 -11.81
N ARG A 21 13.59 10.22 -12.22
CA ARG A 21 13.49 9.73 -13.60
C ARG A 21 12.10 9.18 -13.94
N HIS A 22 11.28 8.89 -12.93
CA HIS A 22 9.92 8.41 -13.09
C HIS A 22 8.92 9.57 -13.06
N PRO A 23 7.81 9.49 -13.81
CA PRO A 23 6.73 10.47 -13.76
C PRO A 23 6.24 10.73 -12.34
N LYS A 24 5.92 11.99 -12.04
CA LYS A 24 5.44 12.41 -10.72
C LYS A 24 4.24 11.59 -10.24
N VAL A 25 3.29 11.36 -11.12
CA VAL A 25 2.03 10.66 -10.81
C VAL A 25 2.20 9.16 -10.54
N LEU A 26 3.38 8.60 -10.84
CA LEU A 26 3.77 7.23 -10.51
C LEU A 26 4.57 7.11 -9.20
N GLN A 27 4.90 8.22 -8.54
CA GLN A 27 5.45 8.18 -7.19
C GLN A 27 4.44 7.50 -6.27
N LYS A 28 4.95 6.77 -5.26
CA LYS A 28 4.10 5.91 -4.43
C LYS A 28 3.81 6.56 -3.07
N LEU A 29 2.54 6.55 -2.70
CA LEU A 29 2.04 6.82 -1.36
C LEU A 29 1.42 5.53 -0.84
N ALA A 30 1.81 5.08 0.34
CA ALA A 30 1.40 3.79 0.91
C ALA A 30 1.59 2.59 -0.05
N GLY A 31 2.70 2.59 -0.82
CA GLY A 31 3.00 1.54 -1.79
C GLY A 31 2.27 1.67 -3.14
N ARG A 32 1.27 2.55 -3.28
CA ARG A 32 0.39 2.72 -4.42
C ARG A 32 0.69 4.03 -5.17
N ALA A 33 0.67 4.03 -6.51
CA ALA A 33 0.92 5.23 -7.31
C ALA A 33 -0.10 6.34 -7.01
N LEU A 34 0.34 7.61 -6.99
CA LEU A 34 -0.53 8.76 -6.74
C LEU A 34 -1.75 8.75 -7.66
N LEU A 35 -1.53 8.55 -8.97
CA LEU A 35 -2.61 8.48 -9.96
C LEU A 35 -3.58 7.33 -9.67
N GLN A 36 -3.10 6.19 -9.17
CA GLN A 36 -3.94 5.06 -8.84
C GLN A 36 -4.88 5.37 -7.67
N HIS A 37 -4.43 6.12 -6.65
CA HIS A 37 -5.30 6.60 -5.58
C HIS A 37 -6.44 7.47 -6.12
N VAL A 38 -6.14 8.38 -7.05
CA VAL A 38 -7.15 9.25 -7.68
C VAL A 38 -8.16 8.42 -8.48
N LEU A 39 -7.69 7.45 -9.26
CA LEU A 39 -8.56 6.58 -10.05
C LEU A 39 -9.42 5.66 -9.17
N ASP A 40 -8.89 5.15 -8.06
CA ASP A 40 -9.66 4.36 -7.09
C ASP A 40 -10.80 5.18 -6.45
N THR A 41 -10.54 6.44 -6.15
CA THR A 41 -11.57 7.36 -5.64
C THR A 41 -12.60 7.67 -6.74
N ALA A 42 -12.16 7.91 -7.96
CA ALA A 42 -13.01 8.15 -9.12
C ALA A 42 -13.97 6.97 -9.40
N ALA A 43 -13.48 5.74 -9.30
CA ALA A 43 -14.28 4.53 -9.51
C ALA A 43 -15.45 4.41 -8.51
N GLN A 44 -15.29 4.91 -7.29
CA GLN A 44 -16.36 4.89 -6.26
C GLN A 44 -17.53 5.81 -6.61
N LEU A 45 -17.34 6.82 -7.47
CA LEU A 45 -18.39 7.74 -7.91
C LEU A 45 -19.32 7.13 -8.98
N LYS A 46 -19.04 5.91 -9.44
CA LYS A 46 -19.79 5.22 -10.51
C LYS A 46 -19.83 6.03 -11.80
N ALA A 47 -18.74 6.73 -12.12
CA ALA A 47 -18.61 7.45 -13.38
C ALA A 47 -18.67 6.48 -14.57
N ARG A 48 -19.27 6.90 -15.68
CA ARG A 48 -19.34 6.12 -16.91
C ARG A 48 -17.98 6.00 -17.59
N SER A 49 -17.15 7.06 -17.50
CA SER A 49 -15.81 7.07 -18.06
C SER A 49 -14.85 7.93 -17.25
N ALA A 50 -13.55 7.59 -17.33
CA ALA A 50 -12.47 8.46 -16.89
C ALA A 50 -11.44 8.62 -18.01
N VAL A 51 -11.13 9.88 -18.33
CA VAL A 51 -10.14 10.26 -19.34
C VAL A 51 -8.89 10.75 -18.62
N VAL A 52 -7.81 9.99 -18.67
CA VAL A 52 -6.51 10.37 -18.10
C VAL A 52 -5.70 11.13 -19.16
N VAL A 53 -5.42 12.39 -18.88
CA VAL A 53 -4.58 13.21 -19.75
C VAL A 53 -3.13 13.01 -19.38
N THR A 54 -2.39 12.27 -20.21
CA THR A 54 -0.95 11.98 -20.04
C THR A 54 -0.10 12.95 -20.86
N GLY A 55 1.19 13.01 -20.57
CA GLY A 55 2.14 13.88 -21.28
C GLY A 55 3.56 13.41 -21.06
N HIS A 56 4.30 14.01 -20.12
CA HIS A 56 5.66 13.56 -19.82
C HIS A 56 5.65 12.13 -19.28
N GLY A 57 6.37 11.21 -19.96
CA GLY A 57 6.42 9.79 -19.60
C GLY A 57 5.09 9.03 -19.86
N ALA A 58 4.28 9.48 -20.81
CA ALA A 58 2.95 8.93 -21.11
C ALA A 58 2.94 7.40 -21.22
N ALA A 59 3.86 6.81 -21.97
CA ALA A 59 3.91 5.36 -22.16
C ALA A 59 4.14 4.59 -20.83
N GLU A 60 4.98 5.12 -19.93
CA GLU A 60 5.21 4.54 -18.61
C GLU A 60 3.96 4.63 -17.73
N VAL A 61 3.28 5.79 -17.74
CA VAL A 61 2.04 6.00 -16.98
C VAL A 61 0.92 5.08 -17.46
N GLU A 62 0.70 5.03 -18.78
CA GLU A 62 -0.34 4.19 -19.40
C GLU A 62 -0.11 2.71 -19.08
N ALA A 63 1.13 2.21 -19.22
CA ALA A 63 1.49 0.83 -18.91
C ALA A 63 1.33 0.50 -17.43
N ALA A 64 1.75 1.39 -16.53
CA ALA A 64 1.65 1.18 -15.08
C ALA A 64 0.19 1.09 -14.61
N ILE A 65 -0.67 1.98 -15.11
CA ILE A 65 -2.10 1.97 -14.74
C ILE A 65 -2.83 0.78 -15.35
N ALA A 66 -2.53 0.40 -16.59
CA ALA A 66 -3.10 -0.80 -17.21
C ALA A 66 -2.73 -2.07 -16.43
N ALA A 67 -1.47 -2.18 -15.99
CA ALA A 67 -1.01 -3.31 -15.17
C ALA A 67 -1.71 -3.38 -13.81
N ALA A 68 -1.87 -2.23 -13.12
CA ALA A 68 -2.56 -2.16 -11.83
C ALA A 68 -4.04 -2.55 -11.96
N ASN A 69 -4.73 -2.11 -13.01
CA ASN A 69 -6.14 -2.45 -13.25
C ASN A 69 -6.35 -3.95 -13.49
N GLY A 70 -5.39 -4.61 -14.15
CA GLY A 70 -5.41 -6.07 -14.36
C GLY A 70 -5.24 -6.91 -13.09
N VAL A 71 -4.57 -6.37 -12.06
CA VAL A 71 -4.33 -7.08 -10.79
C VAL A 71 -5.51 -6.95 -9.83
N ASP A 72 -6.07 -5.76 -9.70
CA ASP A 72 -7.06 -5.46 -8.64
C ASP A 72 -8.49 -5.38 -9.15
N GLY A 73 -8.70 -5.24 -10.48
CA GLY A 73 -10.02 -4.90 -11.05
C GLY A 73 -10.57 -3.58 -10.46
N ALA A 74 -9.68 -2.71 -9.99
CA ALA A 74 -9.97 -1.60 -9.08
C ALA A 74 -10.89 -0.53 -9.68
N HIS A 75 -10.93 -0.42 -11.01
CA HIS A 75 -11.73 0.62 -11.68
C HIS A 75 -13.16 0.18 -12.02
N GLY A 76 -13.55 -1.06 -11.69
CA GLY A 76 -14.89 -1.59 -11.88
C GLY A 76 -15.35 -1.51 -13.36
N ALA A 77 -16.58 -1.02 -13.57
CA ALA A 77 -17.18 -0.84 -14.91
C ALA A 77 -16.84 0.52 -15.56
N MET A 78 -15.97 1.34 -14.96
CA MET A 78 -15.59 2.66 -15.49
C MET A 78 -14.72 2.50 -16.74
N ASP A 79 -15.15 3.09 -17.88
CA ASP A 79 -14.38 3.09 -19.14
C ASP A 79 -13.17 4.03 -19.01
N LEU A 80 -11.97 3.44 -18.93
CA LEU A 80 -10.71 4.17 -18.74
C LEU A 80 -10.07 4.46 -20.11
N LYS A 81 -9.86 5.75 -20.43
CA LYS A 81 -9.23 6.22 -21.67
C LYS A 81 -8.00 7.05 -21.36
N PHE A 82 -7.02 6.99 -22.25
CA PHE A 82 -5.84 7.85 -22.20
C PHE A 82 -5.83 8.79 -23.41
N VAL A 83 -5.50 10.05 -23.16
CA VAL A 83 -5.26 11.06 -24.20
C VAL A 83 -3.96 11.78 -23.89
N ARG A 84 -3.25 12.25 -24.91
CA ARG A 84 -1.93 12.88 -24.73
C ARG A 84 -2.00 14.37 -24.91
N GLN A 85 -1.35 15.08 -24.02
CA GLN A 85 -1.11 16.52 -24.11
C GLN A 85 0.32 16.77 -24.61
N GLU A 86 0.46 17.17 -25.86
CA GLU A 86 1.74 17.54 -26.49
C GLU A 86 1.55 18.77 -27.40
N PRO A 87 2.28 19.88 -27.12
CA PRO A 87 3.09 20.19 -25.94
C PRO A 87 2.23 20.51 -24.70
N GLN A 88 2.84 20.57 -23.50
CA GLN A 88 2.16 20.96 -22.27
C GLN A 88 2.02 22.49 -22.22
N LEU A 89 0.83 23.02 -22.54
CA LEU A 89 0.53 24.45 -22.63
C LEU A 89 -0.43 24.95 -21.53
N GLY A 90 -0.51 24.24 -20.41
CA GLY A 90 -1.33 24.62 -19.26
C GLY A 90 -2.50 23.66 -18.99
N THR A 91 -3.22 23.92 -17.90
CA THR A 91 -4.31 23.05 -17.39
C THR A 91 -5.54 23.05 -18.28
N GLY A 92 -5.88 24.21 -18.88
CA GLY A 92 -6.95 24.32 -19.86
C GLY A 92 -6.66 23.49 -21.12
N HIS A 93 -5.42 23.60 -21.64
CA HIS A 93 -4.98 22.78 -22.78
C HIS A 93 -5.02 21.28 -22.49
N ALA A 94 -4.73 20.87 -21.23
CA ALA A 94 -4.84 19.47 -20.83
C ALA A 94 -6.29 18.97 -20.95
N VAL A 95 -7.26 19.71 -20.43
CA VAL A 95 -8.69 19.34 -20.49
C VAL A 95 -9.22 19.39 -21.91
N GLN A 96 -8.74 20.32 -22.77
CA GLN A 96 -9.08 20.35 -24.20
C GLN A 96 -8.76 19.02 -24.90
N GLN A 97 -7.67 18.34 -24.54
CA GLN A 97 -7.33 17.04 -25.13
C GLN A 97 -8.35 15.94 -24.76
N ALA A 98 -9.04 16.08 -23.64
CA ALA A 98 -10.04 15.11 -23.20
C ALA A 98 -11.40 15.28 -23.91
N VAL A 99 -11.71 16.48 -24.43
CA VAL A 99 -13.03 16.82 -25.02
C VAL A 99 -13.54 15.79 -26.03
N PRO A 100 -12.73 15.28 -26.98
CA PRO A 100 -13.24 14.32 -27.98
C PRO A 100 -13.70 12.98 -27.38
N ALA A 101 -13.27 12.66 -26.13
CA ALA A 101 -13.63 11.43 -25.42
C ALA A 101 -14.80 11.63 -24.44
N LEU A 102 -15.24 12.87 -24.21
CA LEU A 102 -16.33 13.23 -23.32
C LEU A 102 -17.67 13.26 -24.05
N LYS A 103 -18.76 13.16 -23.29
CA LYS A 103 -20.11 13.39 -23.81
C LYS A 103 -20.61 14.76 -23.35
N GLU A 104 -21.55 15.33 -24.11
CA GLU A 104 -22.10 16.66 -23.83
C GLU A 104 -23.18 16.66 -22.74
N ASP A 105 -23.65 15.48 -22.31
CA ASP A 105 -24.67 15.34 -21.28
C ASP A 105 -24.06 15.07 -19.89
N GLY A 106 -24.68 15.59 -18.86
CA GLY A 106 -24.31 15.36 -17.47
C GLY A 106 -23.23 16.31 -16.94
N LEU A 107 -22.39 15.80 -16.08
CA LEU A 107 -21.29 16.52 -15.43
C LEU A 107 -19.94 15.96 -15.82
N VAL A 108 -18.95 16.83 -15.88
CA VAL A 108 -17.53 16.47 -15.95
C VAL A 108 -16.84 16.90 -14.66
N VAL A 109 -16.24 15.95 -13.95
CA VAL A 109 -15.36 16.24 -12.80
C VAL A 109 -13.91 16.25 -13.28
N VAL A 110 -13.22 17.36 -13.03
CA VAL A 110 -11.77 17.47 -13.29
C VAL A 110 -11.02 17.23 -12.00
N LEU A 111 -10.07 16.29 -12.03
CA LEU A 111 -9.19 15.88 -10.93
C LEU A 111 -7.73 16.07 -11.32
N SER A 112 -6.86 16.22 -10.31
CA SER A 112 -5.41 16.24 -10.50
C SER A 112 -4.80 14.89 -10.08
N GLY A 113 -4.00 14.28 -10.96
CA GLY A 113 -3.40 12.95 -10.73
C GLY A 113 -2.32 12.91 -9.64
N ASP A 114 -1.96 14.05 -9.07
CA ASP A 114 -1.02 14.21 -7.97
C ASP A 114 -1.67 14.63 -6.65
N VAL A 115 -3.02 14.60 -6.56
CA VAL A 115 -3.81 14.89 -5.34
C VAL A 115 -4.47 13.58 -4.85
N PRO A 116 -3.71 12.67 -4.21
CA PRO A 116 -4.11 11.28 -3.99
C PRO A 116 -5.12 11.06 -2.85
N LEU A 117 -5.30 12.02 -1.94
CA LEU A 117 -6.07 11.82 -0.70
C LEU A 117 -7.48 12.41 -0.73
N THR A 118 -7.96 12.87 -1.89
CA THR A 118 -9.34 13.31 -2.04
C THR A 118 -10.29 12.12 -1.82
N ARG A 119 -11.33 12.34 -1.00
CA ARG A 119 -12.27 11.30 -0.60
C ARG A 119 -13.49 11.26 -1.53
N ALA A 120 -14.07 10.08 -1.67
CA ALA A 120 -15.26 9.89 -2.50
C ALA A 120 -16.48 10.66 -1.96
N ASP A 121 -16.67 10.73 -0.63
CA ASP A 121 -17.73 11.51 0.01
C ASP A 121 -17.58 13.02 -0.25
N THR A 122 -16.36 13.53 -0.25
CA THR A 122 -16.07 14.93 -0.61
C THR A 122 -16.41 15.23 -2.08
N LEU A 123 -16.05 14.33 -2.99
CA LEU A 123 -16.42 14.48 -4.41
C LEU A 123 -17.92 14.32 -4.63
N GLN A 124 -18.59 13.45 -3.86
CA GLN A 124 -20.05 13.35 -3.90
C GLN A 124 -20.69 14.66 -3.44
N GLY A 125 -20.22 15.27 -2.35
CA GLY A 125 -20.66 16.59 -1.90
C GLY A 125 -20.46 17.70 -2.95
N LEU A 126 -19.36 17.64 -3.71
CA LEU A 126 -19.12 18.54 -4.85
C LEU A 126 -20.14 18.34 -5.96
N LEU A 127 -20.45 17.09 -6.30
CA LEU A 127 -21.47 16.74 -7.31
C LEU A 127 -22.88 17.17 -6.86
N ASP A 128 -23.20 16.97 -5.60
CA ASP A 128 -24.50 17.40 -5.02
C ASP A 128 -24.64 18.93 -5.06
N ALA A 129 -23.55 19.67 -4.81
CA ALA A 129 -23.54 21.13 -4.93
C ALA A 129 -23.69 21.60 -6.38
N ALA A 130 -23.14 20.88 -7.34
CA ALA A 130 -23.29 21.18 -8.77
C ALA A 130 -24.73 20.90 -9.27
N GLY A 131 -25.36 19.84 -8.75
CA GLY A 131 -26.66 19.37 -9.26
C GLY A 131 -26.53 19.00 -10.74
N SER A 132 -27.44 19.55 -11.60
CA SER A 132 -27.39 19.33 -13.05
C SER A 132 -26.86 20.54 -13.85
N ASP A 133 -26.86 21.73 -13.25
CA ASP A 133 -26.82 22.99 -14.00
C ASP A 133 -25.76 23.99 -13.51
N LYS A 134 -25.13 23.73 -12.36
CA LYS A 134 -24.16 24.63 -11.77
C LYS A 134 -22.75 24.13 -11.97
N MET A 135 -21.79 25.05 -12.02
CA MET A 135 -20.39 24.75 -11.83
C MET A 135 -20.11 24.70 -10.33
N ALA A 136 -19.45 23.64 -9.84
CA ALA A 136 -19.01 23.56 -8.43
C ALA A 136 -17.50 23.48 -8.34
N LEU A 137 -16.91 24.25 -7.43
CA LEU A 137 -15.48 24.32 -7.18
C LEU A 137 -15.22 23.71 -5.80
N LEU A 138 -14.31 22.77 -5.70
CA LEU A 138 -13.82 22.31 -4.40
C LEU A 138 -12.85 23.35 -3.85
N THR A 139 -13.16 23.93 -2.69
CA THR A 139 -12.39 24.98 -2.07
C THR A 139 -11.98 24.63 -0.66
N VAL A 140 -10.92 25.26 -0.18
CA VAL A 140 -10.44 25.13 1.20
C VAL A 140 -9.85 26.46 1.66
N THR A 141 -9.92 26.74 2.97
CA THR A 141 -9.25 27.90 3.57
C THR A 141 -7.90 27.46 4.11
N MET A 142 -6.83 28.12 3.66
CA MET A 142 -5.46 27.83 4.09
C MET A 142 -4.84 29.06 4.77
N PRO A 143 -4.10 28.89 5.88
CA PRO A 143 -3.35 29.99 6.50
C PRO A 143 -2.29 30.60 5.57
N ASP A 144 -1.60 29.75 4.79
CA ASP A 144 -0.69 30.15 3.73
C ASP A 144 -1.20 29.63 2.38
N PRO A 145 -1.87 30.48 1.58
CA PRO A 145 -2.43 30.11 0.29
C PRO A 145 -1.42 30.22 -0.87
N THR A 146 -0.14 30.46 -0.59
CA THR A 146 0.89 30.68 -1.62
C THR A 146 0.95 29.55 -2.63
N GLY A 147 0.92 29.90 -3.92
CA GLY A 147 1.01 28.96 -5.04
C GLY A 147 -0.32 28.41 -5.53
N TYR A 148 -1.43 28.73 -4.90
CA TYR A 148 -2.78 28.30 -5.33
C TYR A 148 -3.56 29.43 -6.00
N GLY A 149 -4.56 29.10 -6.80
CA GLY A 149 -5.56 30.03 -7.31
C GLY A 149 -6.50 30.51 -6.18
N ARG A 150 -6.82 31.80 -6.16
CA ARG A 150 -7.70 32.42 -5.16
C ARG A 150 -9.13 32.47 -5.64
N ILE A 151 -10.07 32.20 -4.77
CA ILE A 151 -11.50 32.36 -5.05
C ILE A 151 -11.90 33.81 -4.83
N VAL A 152 -12.16 34.54 -5.91
CA VAL A 152 -12.65 35.92 -5.83
C VAL A 152 -14.16 35.92 -5.77
N ARG A 153 -14.70 36.59 -4.75
CA ARG A 153 -16.16 36.72 -4.54
C ARG A 153 -16.57 38.20 -4.59
N ASN A 154 -17.82 38.45 -4.99
CA ASN A 154 -18.41 39.76 -4.87
C ASN A 154 -18.92 40.04 -3.44
N ASP A 155 -19.45 41.23 -3.19
CA ASP A 155 -19.96 41.64 -1.88
C ASP A 155 -21.14 40.78 -1.38
N ALA A 156 -21.86 40.11 -2.26
CA ALA A 156 -22.90 39.15 -1.93
C ALA A 156 -22.35 37.74 -1.62
N GLY A 157 -21.00 37.55 -1.64
CA GLY A 157 -20.36 36.26 -1.38
C GLY A 157 -20.39 35.28 -2.55
N THR A 158 -20.88 35.69 -3.74
CA THR A 158 -20.96 34.84 -4.93
C THR A 158 -19.58 34.78 -5.63
N VAL A 159 -19.17 33.59 -6.05
CA VAL A 159 -17.91 33.39 -6.81
C VAL A 159 -17.99 34.14 -8.13
N GLN A 160 -16.95 34.93 -8.43
CA GLN A 160 -16.83 35.67 -9.66
C GLN A 160 -15.78 35.08 -10.60
N ARG A 161 -14.64 34.70 -10.07
CA ARG A 161 -13.53 34.14 -10.83
C ARG A 161 -12.51 33.46 -9.89
N ILE A 162 -11.59 32.75 -10.47
CA ILE A 162 -10.35 32.32 -9.82
C ILE A 162 -9.22 33.20 -10.38
N VAL A 163 -8.32 33.67 -9.53
CA VAL A 163 -7.09 34.35 -9.94
C VAL A 163 -5.88 33.53 -9.56
N GLU A 164 -5.02 33.22 -10.50
CA GLU A 164 -3.79 32.47 -10.23
C GLU A 164 -2.79 33.31 -9.45
N GLN A 165 -1.95 32.65 -8.64
CA GLN A 165 -0.96 33.31 -7.75
C GLN A 165 -0.10 34.38 -8.46
N LYS A 166 0.32 34.13 -9.72
CA LYS A 166 1.23 35.00 -10.46
C LYS A 166 0.53 36.23 -11.02
N ASP A 167 -0.76 36.12 -11.30
CA ASP A 167 -1.60 37.17 -11.86
C ASP A 167 -2.37 37.95 -10.77
N ALA A 168 -2.35 37.47 -9.52
CA ALA A 168 -3.07 38.08 -8.41
C ALA A 168 -2.45 39.41 -7.94
N SER A 169 -3.28 40.42 -7.74
CA SER A 169 -2.94 41.66 -7.03
C SER A 169 -2.59 41.38 -5.56
N GLU A 170 -2.03 42.37 -4.88
CA GLU A 170 -1.69 42.25 -3.44
C GLU A 170 -2.93 41.94 -2.60
N ALA A 171 -4.05 42.60 -2.85
CA ALA A 171 -5.32 42.35 -2.18
C ALA A 171 -5.85 40.95 -2.43
N GLU A 172 -5.72 40.42 -3.65
CA GLU A 172 -6.16 39.07 -3.99
C GLU A 172 -5.24 38.00 -3.40
N ARG A 173 -3.95 38.25 -3.29
CA ARG A 173 -2.99 37.35 -2.60
C ARG A 173 -3.33 37.16 -1.11
N ALA A 174 -3.98 38.14 -0.48
CA ALA A 174 -4.43 38.06 0.90
C ALA A 174 -5.68 37.16 1.10
N ILE A 175 -6.37 36.76 0.03
CA ILE A 175 -7.50 35.83 0.10
C ILE A 175 -6.99 34.46 0.51
N THR A 176 -7.55 33.92 1.60
CA THR A 176 -7.19 32.62 2.15
C THR A 176 -8.01 31.45 1.60
N GLU A 177 -9.14 31.71 0.94
CA GLU A 177 -9.90 30.67 0.24
C GLU A 177 -9.27 30.37 -1.11
N ILE A 178 -8.83 29.13 -1.27
CA ILE A 178 -8.13 28.66 -2.48
C ILE A 178 -8.98 27.70 -3.30
N TYR A 179 -8.71 27.64 -4.59
CA TYR A 179 -9.16 26.59 -5.49
C TYR A 179 -8.23 25.37 -5.40
N SER A 180 -8.79 24.21 -5.15
CA SER A 180 -8.05 22.96 -4.94
C SER A 180 -7.51 22.29 -6.20
N GLY A 181 -7.86 22.79 -7.39
CA GLY A 181 -7.62 22.08 -8.65
C GLY A 181 -8.72 21.10 -9.05
N ILE A 182 -9.81 21.02 -8.27
CA ILE A 182 -10.91 20.08 -8.49
C ILE A 182 -12.21 20.85 -8.72
N MET A 183 -12.92 20.53 -9.80
CA MET A 183 -14.20 21.14 -10.13
C MET A 183 -15.16 20.16 -10.79
N ALA A 184 -16.45 20.41 -10.65
CA ALA A 184 -17.52 19.76 -11.41
C ALA A 184 -18.13 20.79 -12.35
N VAL A 185 -18.23 20.45 -13.64
CA VAL A 185 -18.66 21.36 -14.71
C VAL A 185 -19.80 20.72 -15.50
N PRO A 186 -20.90 21.43 -15.81
CA PRO A 186 -21.90 20.93 -16.74
C PRO A 186 -21.30 20.68 -18.11
N ALA A 187 -21.33 19.44 -18.59
CA ALA A 187 -20.64 18.98 -19.79
C ALA A 187 -21.01 19.82 -21.03
N ARG A 188 -22.28 20.21 -21.17
CA ARG A 188 -22.82 21.01 -22.29
C ARG A 188 -22.12 22.36 -22.53
N HIS A 189 -21.47 22.92 -21.49
CA HIS A 189 -20.80 24.22 -21.61
C HIS A 189 -19.27 24.08 -21.78
N LEU A 190 -18.72 22.96 -21.33
CA LEU A 190 -17.27 22.77 -21.17
C LEU A 190 -16.52 23.00 -22.50
N THR A 191 -16.97 22.39 -23.60
CA THR A 191 -16.33 22.50 -24.92
C THR A 191 -16.27 23.95 -25.40
N ALA A 192 -17.38 24.68 -25.24
CA ALA A 192 -17.48 26.07 -25.69
C ALA A 192 -16.57 27.01 -24.88
N TRP A 193 -16.48 26.80 -23.55
CA TRP A 193 -15.58 27.59 -22.72
C TRP A 193 -14.11 27.27 -22.99
N LEU A 194 -13.76 26.01 -23.11
CA LEU A 194 -12.39 25.59 -23.41
C LEU A 194 -11.90 26.15 -24.77
N ALA A 195 -12.77 26.26 -25.77
CA ALA A 195 -12.44 26.84 -27.07
C ALA A 195 -12.16 28.35 -27.03
N LYS A 196 -12.63 29.05 -25.98
CA LYS A 196 -12.42 30.49 -25.78
C LYS A 196 -11.19 30.82 -24.92
N LEU A 197 -10.51 29.81 -24.35
CA LEU A 197 -9.31 30.03 -23.54
C LEU A 197 -8.21 30.68 -24.38
N ASP A 198 -7.50 31.64 -23.79
CA ASP A 198 -6.29 32.21 -24.32
C ASP A 198 -5.10 32.02 -23.35
N ASN A 199 -3.94 32.50 -23.71
CA ASN A 199 -2.72 32.41 -22.91
C ASN A 199 -2.13 33.78 -22.56
N ASN A 200 -2.97 34.84 -22.56
CA ASN A 200 -2.58 36.20 -22.22
C ASN A 200 -2.48 36.39 -20.70
N ASN A 201 -1.54 35.70 -20.06
CA ASN A 201 -1.33 35.72 -18.61
C ASN A 201 0.17 35.64 -18.26
N ALA A 202 0.51 35.76 -16.99
CA ALA A 202 1.89 35.81 -16.51
C ALA A 202 2.70 34.52 -16.81
N GLN A 203 2.06 33.40 -17.11
CA GLN A 203 2.72 32.13 -17.42
C GLN A 203 2.74 31.80 -18.93
N GLY A 204 1.93 32.50 -19.74
CA GLY A 204 1.74 32.18 -21.15
C GLY A 204 1.03 30.83 -21.38
N GLU A 205 0.21 30.37 -20.41
CA GLU A 205 -0.46 29.08 -20.40
C GLU A 205 -1.98 29.22 -20.53
N TYR A 206 -2.65 28.22 -21.08
CA TYR A 206 -4.11 28.14 -21.09
C TYR A 206 -4.58 27.71 -19.69
N TYR A 207 -5.12 28.65 -18.92
CA TYR A 207 -5.60 28.38 -17.57
C TYR A 207 -7.01 27.78 -17.59
N LEU A 208 -7.18 26.59 -17.01
CA LEU A 208 -8.51 26.02 -16.83
C LEU A 208 -9.41 26.90 -15.94
N THR A 209 -8.80 27.59 -14.99
CA THR A 209 -9.49 28.47 -14.03
C THR A 209 -10.26 29.62 -14.69
N ASP A 210 -9.92 30.00 -15.93
CA ASP A 210 -10.61 31.09 -16.66
C ASP A 210 -12.03 30.72 -17.07
N ILE A 211 -12.36 29.40 -17.19
CA ILE A 211 -13.73 28.99 -17.47
C ILE A 211 -14.72 29.41 -16.38
N VAL A 212 -14.24 29.68 -15.16
CA VAL A 212 -15.09 30.13 -14.05
C VAL A 212 -15.67 31.51 -14.32
N ALA A 213 -14.85 32.46 -14.78
CA ALA A 213 -15.32 33.77 -15.19
C ALA A 213 -16.26 33.70 -16.40
N MET A 214 -16.00 32.79 -17.35
CA MET A 214 -16.87 32.54 -18.49
C MET A 214 -18.25 31.99 -18.06
N ALA A 215 -18.26 31.05 -17.07
CA ALA A 215 -19.51 30.53 -16.54
C ALA A 215 -20.37 31.65 -15.90
N VAL A 216 -19.73 32.52 -15.09
CA VAL A 216 -20.39 33.66 -14.49
C VAL A 216 -20.95 34.62 -15.55
N ALA A 217 -20.17 34.91 -16.61
CA ALA A 217 -20.59 35.77 -17.71
C ALA A 217 -21.77 35.19 -18.51
N ASP A 218 -21.81 33.89 -18.70
CA ASP A 218 -22.91 33.16 -19.35
C ASP A 218 -24.13 32.91 -18.44
N GLY A 219 -24.10 33.42 -17.17
CA GLY A 219 -25.20 33.28 -16.23
C GLY A 219 -25.31 31.89 -15.63
N VAL A 220 -24.32 31.04 -15.76
CA VAL A 220 -24.26 29.72 -15.12
C VAL A 220 -23.82 29.92 -13.65
N PRO A 221 -24.61 29.48 -12.65
CA PRO A 221 -24.24 29.66 -11.26
C PRO A 221 -22.96 28.91 -10.90
N VAL A 222 -22.04 29.58 -10.21
CA VAL A 222 -20.80 28.98 -9.69
C VAL A 222 -20.85 28.90 -8.17
N VAL A 223 -20.72 27.70 -7.63
CA VAL A 223 -20.77 27.45 -6.19
C VAL A 223 -19.46 26.91 -5.67
N GLY A 224 -19.05 27.35 -4.49
CA GLY A 224 -17.90 26.76 -3.78
C GLY A 224 -18.38 25.67 -2.80
N HIS A 225 -17.88 24.46 -2.96
CA HIS A 225 -17.98 23.40 -1.96
C HIS A 225 -16.74 23.45 -1.08
N ARG A 226 -16.87 24.09 0.09
CA ARG A 226 -15.74 24.31 0.99
C ARG A 226 -15.60 23.17 1.98
N ILE A 227 -14.40 22.58 2.04
CA ILE A 227 -14.03 21.54 3.01
C ILE A 227 -13.05 22.08 4.06
N ALA A 228 -12.98 21.39 5.19
CA ALA A 228 -12.05 21.77 6.29
C ALA A 228 -10.71 21.04 6.21
N ASP A 229 -10.69 19.81 5.68
CA ASP A 229 -9.50 18.96 5.63
C ASP A 229 -8.62 19.29 4.42
N VAL A 230 -7.58 20.11 4.67
CA VAL A 230 -6.60 20.54 3.65
C VAL A 230 -5.80 19.37 3.05
N LEU A 231 -5.65 18.26 3.77
CA LEU A 231 -4.89 17.11 3.29
C LEU A 231 -5.56 16.43 2.08
N GLN A 232 -6.88 16.54 1.97
CA GLN A 232 -7.62 15.97 0.85
C GLN A 232 -7.29 16.64 -0.49
N VAL A 233 -6.80 17.86 -0.46
CA VAL A 233 -6.47 18.66 -1.65
C VAL A 233 -4.99 18.96 -1.79
N ALA A 234 -4.17 18.36 -0.93
CA ALA A 234 -2.72 18.53 -0.98
C ALA A 234 -2.11 17.79 -2.17
N GLY A 235 -1.49 18.55 -3.06
CA GLY A 235 -0.78 18.03 -4.23
C GLY A 235 0.68 17.69 -3.92
N VAL A 236 1.18 16.61 -4.48
CA VAL A 236 2.57 16.18 -4.35
C VAL A 236 3.42 16.79 -5.45
N ASN A 237 4.37 17.65 -5.11
CA ASN A 237 5.29 18.27 -6.06
C ASN A 237 6.77 18.06 -5.73
N SER A 238 7.08 17.56 -4.52
CA SER A 238 8.45 17.30 -4.07
C SER A 238 8.50 16.04 -3.21
N PRO A 239 9.69 15.42 -3.02
CA PRO A 239 9.84 14.30 -2.09
C PRO A 239 9.46 14.63 -0.65
N LEU A 240 9.67 15.88 -0.21
CA LEU A 240 9.26 16.33 1.12
C LEU A 240 7.74 16.30 1.27
N GLN A 241 7.00 16.90 0.32
CA GLN A 241 5.54 16.87 0.33
C GLN A 241 4.98 15.44 0.27
N LEU A 242 5.64 14.56 -0.50
CA LEU A 242 5.26 13.14 -0.54
C LEU A 242 5.41 12.49 0.84
N ALA A 243 6.53 12.71 1.52
CA ALA A 243 6.79 12.14 2.85
C ALA A 243 5.82 12.68 3.91
N GLU A 244 5.50 13.98 3.88
CA GLU A 244 4.53 14.60 4.77
C GLU A 244 3.13 14.00 4.55
N LEU A 245 2.73 13.84 3.29
CA LEU A 245 1.42 13.27 2.94
C LEU A 245 1.34 11.78 3.28
N GLU A 246 2.44 11.04 3.11
CA GLU A 246 2.57 9.65 3.57
C GLU A 246 2.29 9.53 5.07
N ARG A 247 2.97 10.35 5.90
CA ARG A 247 2.74 10.30 7.36
C ARG A 247 1.32 10.67 7.76
N ALA A 248 0.75 11.69 7.12
CA ALA A 248 -0.63 12.10 7.37
C ALA A 248 -1.62 10.99 7.00
N HIS A 249 -1.41 10.32 5.86
CA HIS A 249 -2.22 9.19 5.42
C HIS A 249 -2.14 8.01 6.39
N GLN A 250 -0.93 7.61 6.79
CA GLN A 250 -0.70 6.52 7.74
C GLN A 250 -1.32 6.80 9.11
N LEU A 251 -1.17 8.03 9.62
CA LEU A 251 -1.78 8.43 10.89
C LEU A 251 -3.32 8.38 10.83
N ARG A 252 -3.92 8.73 9.70
CA ARG A 252 -5.37 8.62 9.51
C ARG A 252 -5.82 7.16 9.58
N GLN A 253 -5.15 6.26 8.84
CA GLN A 253 -5.45 4.82 8.88
C GLN A 253 -5.29 4.24 10.30
N ALA A 254 -4.23 4.63 11.02
CA ALA A 254 -4.02 4.22 12.41
C ALA A 254 -5.18 4.67 13.33
N ARG A 255 -5.64 5.92 13.20
CA ARG A 255 -6.76 6.45 13.97
C ARG A 255 -8.07 5.70 13.68
N GLU A 256 -8.36 5.42 12.41
CA GLU A 256 -9.54 4.65 12.01
C GLU A 256 -9.54 3.24 12.64
N LEU A 257 -8.39 2.58 12.72
CA LEU A 257 -8.24 1.29 13.42
C LEU A 257 -8.41 1.44 14.94
N MET A 258 -7.87 2.50 15.54
CA MET A 258 -8.03 2.77 16.97
C MET A 258 -9.50 3.06 17.34
N GLU A 259 -10.25 3.76 16.48
CA GLU A 259 -11.69 3.97 16.65
C GLU A 259 -12.49 2.65 16.59
N GLN A 260 -11.95 1.63 15.91
CA GLN A 260 -12.49 0.27 15.88
C GLN A 260 -12.03 -0.60 17.07
N GLY A 261 -11.22 -0.06 17.99
CA GLY A 261 -10.81 -0.73 19.21
C GLY A 261 -9.40 -1.32 19.21
N VAL A 262 -8.60 -1.09 18.15
CA VAL A 262 -7.18 -1.50 18.14
C VAL A 262 -6.38 -0.60 19.07
N ARG A 263 -5.54 -1.19 19.92
CA ARG A 263 -4.61 -0.45 20.78
C ARG A 263 -3.26 -0.31 20.09
N MET A 264 -2.77 0.92 19.92
CA MET A 264 -1.46 1.21 19.35
C MET A 264 -0.59 1.96 20.35
N ALA A 265 0.66 1.54 20.49
CA ALA A 265 1.62 2.21 21.36
C ALA A 265 1.98 3.62 20.85
N ASP A 266 2.13 3.78 19.53
CA ASP A 266 2.35 5.07 18.87
C ASP A 266 1.78 5.03 17.43
N PRO A 267 0.62 5.66 17.20
CA PRO A 267 0.00 5.66 15.87
C PRO A 267 0.83 6.39 14.80
N ALA A 268 1.78 7.28 15.18
CA ALA A 268 2.67 7.94 14.22
C ALA A 268 3.74 7.01 13.63
N ARG A 269 3.94 5.83 14.23
CA ARG A 269 4.92 4.82 13.80
C ARG A 269 4.26 3.54 13.26
N PHE A 270 3.11 3.70 12.67
CA PHE A 270 2.34 2.66 11.99
C PHE A 270 2.41 2.85 10.48
N ASP A 271 2.52 1.76 9.72
CA ASP A 271 2.46 1.79 8.26
C ASP A 271 1.59 0.65 7.73
N LEU A 272 0.64 1.01 6.86
CA LEU A 272 -0.17 0.08 6.07
C LEU A 272 0.03 0.39 4.57
N ARG A 273 0.52 -0.59 3.79
CA ARG A 273 0.98 -0.37 2.40
C ARG A 273 0.48 -1.46 1.46
N ASP A 274 0.35 -1.14 0.17
CA ASP A 274 0.30 -2.17 -0.86
C ASP A 274 1.58 -3.00 -0.82
N ASP A 275 1.48 -4.29 -1.09
CA ASP A 275 2.66 -5.14 -1.14
C ASP A 275 3.52 -4.87 -2.40
N ALA A 276 4.72 -5.45 -2.45
CA ALA A 276 5.63 -5.27 -3.59
C ALA A 276 5.08 -5.80 -4.93
N ARG A 277 4.01 -6.60 -4.91
CA ARG A 277 3.33 -7.18 -6.08
C ARG A 277 2.11 -6.37 -6.50
N GLY A 278 1.77 -5.31 -5.76
CA GLY A 278 0.60 -4.46 -6.02
C GLY A 278 -0.68 -4.99 -5.39
N THR A 279 -0.62 -5.96 -4.46
CA THR A 279 -1.80 -6.35 -3.69
C THR A 279 -2.21 -5.19 -2.82
N LYS A 280 -3.45 -4.73 -2.98
CA LYS A 280 -4.00 -3.61 -2.24
C LYS A 280 -3.97 -3.88 -0.73
N ALA A 281 -3.49 -2.89 0.01
CA ALA A 281 -3.42 -2.94 1.46
C ALA A 281 -4.80 -3.10 2.09
N SER A 282 -4.92 -4.06 3.01
CA SER A 282 -6.06 -4.20 3.91
C SER A 282 -5.61 -4.79 5.24
N LEU A 283 -6.02 -4.17 6.33
CA LEU A 283 -5.79 -4.67 7.67
C LEU A 283 -7.13 -4.78 8.38
N SER A 284 -7.48 -6.00 8.80
CA SER A 284 -8.66 -6.27 9.61
C SER A 284 -8.22 -6.81 10.97
N CYS A 285 -8.70 -6.20 12.03
CA CYS A 285 -8.37 -6.58 13.41
C CYS A 285 -9.62 -6.97 14.19
N GLY A 286 -9.50 -8.01 15.01
CA GLY A 286 -10.50 -8.35 16.03
C GLY A 286 -10.42 -7.40 17.23
N GLN A 287 -11.23 -7.67 18.26
CA GLN A 287 -11.22 -6.91 19.50
C GLN A 287 -9.90 -7.09 20.27
N ASP A 288 -9.51 -6.07 21.03
CA ASP A 288 -8.35 -6.10 21.94
C ASP A 288 -7.01 -6.43 21.28
N VAL A 289 -6.87 -6.20 19.98
CA VAL A 289 -5.59 -6.30 19.27
C VAL A 289 -4.65 -5.20 19.74
N GLU A 290 -3.41 -5.59 20.07
CA GLU A 290 -2.34 -4.65 20.44
C GLU A 290 -1.26 -4.60 19.37
N ILE A 291 -0.89 -3.38 18.93
CA ILE A 291 0.17 -3.13 17.94
C ILE A 291 1.22 -2.21 18.56
N ASP A 292 2.45 -2.69 18.64
CA ASP A 292 3.58 -1.92 19.11
C ASP A 292 4.17 -1.03 18.00
N VAL A 293 5.24 -0.32 18.29
CA VAL A 293 5.84 0.70 17.42
C VAL A 293 6.56 0.13 16.21
N ASN A 294 6.64 0.91 15.13
CA ASN A 294 7.38 0.61 13.90
C ASN A 294 6.91 -0.68 13.21
N CYS A 295 5.62 -1.01 13.33
CA CYS A 295 5.05 -2.15 12.62
C CYS A 295 4.63 -1.75 11.21
N ILE A 296 4.99 -2.59 10.23
CA ILE A 296 4.65 -2.43 8.82
C ILE A 296 3.73 -3.58 8.41
N PHE A 297 2.55 -3.24 7.90
CA PHE A 297 1.61 -4.18 7.33
C PHE A 297 1.54 -3.97 5.81
N ALA A 298 1.56 -5.06 5.04
CA ALA A 298 1.52 -4.97 3.58
C ALA A 298 0.56 -6.01 2.97
N GLY A 299 -0.11 -5.61 1.88
CA GLY A 299 -1.09 -6.48 1.23
C GLY A 299 -2.26 -6.84 2.16
N LYS A 300 -2.71 -8.08 2.16
CA LYS A 300 -3.86 -8.54 2.95
C LYS A 300 -3.42 -9.12 4.29
N VAL A 301 -3.79 -8.46 5.40
CA VAL A 301 -3.47 -8.90 6.76
C VAL A 301 -4.74 -8.98 7.58
N THR A 302 -4.95 -10.12 8.26
CA THR A 302 -6.03 -10.30 9.23
C THR A 302 -5.46 -10.69 10.59
N ILE A 303 -5.97 -10.09 11.67
CA ILE A 303 -5.49 -10.30 13.03
C ILE A 303 -6.69 -10.60 13.92
N GLY A 304 -6.70 -11.78 14.55
CA GLY A 304 -7.74 -12.22 15.45
C GLY A 304 -7.74 -11.48 16.79
N ALA A 305 -8.83 -11.60 17.53
CA ALA A 305 -9.02 -10.95 18.83
C ALA A 305 -7.91 -11.32 19.83
N GLY A 306 -7.51 -10.38 20.67
CA GLY A 306 -6.51 -10.57 21.72
C GLY A 306 -5.07 -10.77 21.23
N ALA A 307 -4.83 -10.79 19.91
CA ALA A 307 -3.49 -10.98 19.37
C ALA A 307 -2.60 -9.74 19.62
N ARG A 308 -1.31 -9.98 19.80
CA ARG A 308 -0.32 -8.94 20.11
C ARG A 308 0.81 -8.94 19.08
N ILE A 309 1.07 -7.78 18.50
CA ILE A 309 2.13 -7.55 17.51
C ILE A 309 3.22 -6.70 18.16
N GLY A 310 4.38 -7.29 18.38
CA GLY A 310 5.54 -6.63 18.97
C GLY A 310 6.23 -5.64 18.02
N ALA A 311 7.09 -4.81 18.58
CA ALA A 311 7.76 -3.73 17.86
C ALA A 311 8.61 -4.20 16.67
N ASN A 312 8.71 -3.37 15.63
CA ASN A 312 9.56 -3.59 14.46
C ASN A 312 9.21 -4.87 13.67
N CYS A 313 7.95 -5.29 13.68
CA CYS A 313 7.47 -6.40 12.86
C CYS A 313 7.11 -5.93 11.44
N HIS A 314 7.39 -6.80 10.46
CA HIS A 314 6.92 -6.64 9.08
C HIS A 314 6.03 -7.83 8.71
N LEU A 315 4.75 -7.55 8.44
CA LEU A 315 3.72 -8.56 8.22
C LEU A 315 3.04 -8.33 6.86
N SER A 316 3.17 -9.30 5.96
CA SER A 316 2.61 -9.21 4.62
C SER A 316 1.83 -10.48 4.26
N ASN A 317 0.60 -10.33 3.75
CA ASN A 317 -0.25 -11.42 3.27
C ASN A 317 -0.34 -12.58 4.28
N VAL A 318 -0.81 -12.28 5.49
CA VAL A 318 -0.86 -13.21 6.62
C VAL A 318 -2.20 -13.16 7.35
N SER A 319 -2.67 -14.33 7.79
CA SER A 319 -3.78 -14.48 8.73
C SER A 319 -3.23 -14.92 10.09
N ILE A 320 -3.49 -14.13 11.12
CA ILE A 320 -3.09 -14.38 12.52
C ILE A 320 -4.37 -14.61 13.30
N ALA A 321 -4.47 -15.76 13.97
CA ALA A 321 -5.62 -16.12 14.77
C ALA A 321 -5.61 -15.45 16.16
N GLU A 322 -6.66 -15.72 16.93
CA GLU A 322 -6.88 -15.15 18.26
C GLU A 322 -5.73 -15.48 19.23
N ASP A 323 -5.45 -14.56 20.15
CA ASP A 323 -4.46 -14.70 21.23
C ASP A 323 -3.02 -15.01 20.79
N ALA A 324 -2.74 -14.98 19.49
CA ALA A 324 -1.39 -15.18 18.98
C ALA A 324 -0.47 -14.02 19.35
N VAL A 325 0.80 -14.31 19.60
CA VAL A 325 1.82 -13.29 19.92
C VAL A 325 2.93 -13.32 18.90
N ILE A 326 3.07 -12.21 18.17
CA ILE A 326 4.18 -11.98 17.27
C ILE A 326 5.22 -11.12 18.01
N HIS A 327 6.32 -11.72 18.38
CA HIS A 327 7.38 -11.04 19.12
C HIS A 327 8.18 -10.07 18.24
N PRO A 328 8.88 -9.08 18.84
CA PRO A 328 9.60 -8.05 18.10
C PRO A 328 10.56 -8.57 17.03
N PHE A 329 10.75 -7.76 15.95
CA PHE A 329 11.65 -8.06 14.82
C PHE A 329 11.29 -9.33 14.04
N THR A 330 10.04 -9.75 14.08
CA THR A 330 9.56 -10.87 13.28
C THR A 330 9.20 -10.39 11.86
N HIS A 331 9.63 -11.18 10.86
CA HIS A 331 9.33 -10.92 9.45
C HIS A 331 8.44 -12.03 8.88
N ILE A 332 7.24 -11.66 8.44
CA ILE A 332 6.29 -12.56 7.79
C ILE A 332 5.97 -12.02 6.39
N ASP A 333 6.23 -12.84 5.37
CA ASP A 333 5.82 -12.52 3.99
C ASP A 333 5.18 -13.74 3.35
N GLY A 334 3.86 -13.70 3.22
CA GLY A 334 3.04 -14.78 2.65
C GLY A 334 3.02 -14.80 1.12
N GLU A 335 3.47 -13.75 0.46
CA GLU A 335 3.38 -13.64 -1.00
C GLU A 335 1.97 -13.97 -1.51
N LYS A 336 1.88 -14.82 -2.57
CA LYS A 336 0.61 -15.31 -3.11
C LYS A 336 0.03 -16.48 -2.32
N ALA A 337 0.89 -17.29 -1.69
CA ALA A 337 0.47 -18.48 -0.97
C ALA A 337 -0.10 -18.20 0.43
N GLY A 338 0.16 -16.99 0.95
CA GLY A 338 -0.22 -16.61 2.30
C GLY A 338 0.63 -17.30 3.39
N VAL A 339 0.42 -16.83 4.61
CA VAL A 339 0.90 -17.45 5.86
C VAL A 339 -0.27 -17.53 6.83
N GLU A 340 -0.38 -18.62 7.55
CA GLU A 340 -1.38 -18.83 8.59
C GLU A 340 -0.70 -19.02 9.94
N VAL A 341 -1.13 -18.26 10.95
CA VAL A 341 -0.66 -18.37 12.34
C VAL A 341 -1.85 -18.74 13.22
N GLY A 342 -1.79 -19.90 13.84
CA GLY A 342 -2.87 -20.45 14.65
C GLY A 342 -3.07 -19.76 15.98
N GLN A 343 -4.20 -20.07 16.63
CA GLN A 343 -4.59 -19.51 17.93
C GLN A 343 -3.53 -19.77 19.00
N GLY A 344 -3.21 -18.75 19.79
CA GLY A 344 -2.25 -18.85 20.89
C GLY A 344 -0.82 -19.13 20.45
N ALA A 345 -0.51 -19.12 19.17
CA ALA A 345 0.85 -19.35 18.69
C ALA A 345 1.80 -18.21 19.10
N LEU A 346 3.06 -18.58 19.38
CA LEU A 346 4.13 -17.64 19.74
C LEU A 346 5.17 -17.63 18.63
N VAL A 347 5.41 -16.47 17.99
CA VAL A 347 6.32 -16.34 16.85
C VAL A 347 7.36 -15.26 17.10
N GLY A 348 8.64 -15.62 17.06
CA GLY A 348 9.77 -14.72 17.27
C GLY A 348 10.40 -14.81 18.67
N PRO A 349 11.27 -13.83 19.03
CA PRO A 349 11.71 -12.70 18.19
C PRO A 349 12.64 -13.15 17.05
N PHE A 350 12.84 -12.27 16.04
CA PHE A 350 13.72 -12.54 14.90
C PHE A 350 13.36 -13.82 14.11
N ALA A 351 12.09 -14.20 14.09
CA ALA A 351 11.60 -15.30 13.26
C ALA A 351 11.27 -14.83 11.85
N ARG A 352 11.34 -15.78 10.91
CA ARG A 352 10.94 -15.53 9.52
C ARG A 352 9.93 -16.57 9.07
N LEU A 353 8.70 -16.13 8.77
CA LEU A 353 7.71 -16.97 8.12
C LEU A 353 7.59 -16.58 6.65
N ARG A 354 7.68 -17.59 5.77
CA ARG A 354 7.69 -17.43 4.32
C ARG A 354 6.45 -18.05 3.70
N PRO A 355 6.22 -17.83 2.37
CA PRO A 355 5.03 -18.32 1.69
C PRO A 355 4.72 -19.79 1.96
N GLY A 356 3.45 -20.06 2.27
CA GLY A 356 2.94 -21.41 2.55
C GLY A 356 3.27 -21.96 3.94
N ALA A 357 3.80 -21.14 4.85
CA ALA A 357 3.93 -21.53 6.26
C ALA A 357 2.55 -21.53 6.94
N LYS A 358 2.20 -22.65 7.59
CA LYS A 358 0.95 -22.84 8.32
C LYS A 358 1.26 -23.36 9.72
N LEU A 359 0.93 -22.57 10.72
CA LEU A 359 1.14 -22.89 12.12
C LEU A 359 -0.21 -23.22 12.78
N GLY A 360 -0.31 -24.38 13.41
CA GLY A 360 -1.45 -24.78 14.22
C GLY A 360 -1.56 -24.02 15.54
N ARG A 361 -2.47 -24.43 16.40
CA ARG A 361 -2.69 -23.83 17.72
C ARG A 361 -1.48 -24.04 18.62
N GLU A 362 -1.15 -23.03 19.42
CA GLU A 362 -0.08 -23.09 20.42
C GLU A 362 1.28 -23.55 19.84
N VAL A 363 1.53 -23.31 18.57
CA VAL A 363 2.83 -23.54 17.94
C VAL A 363 3.81 -22.48 18.43
N HIS A 364 5.03 -22.91 18.78
CA HIS A 364 6.11 -22.00 19.19
C HIS A 364 7.21 -21.96 18.11
N ILE A 365 7.42 -20.82 17.51
CA ILE A 365 8.53 -20.50 16.60
C ILE A 365 9.40 -19.46 17.28
N GLY A 366 10.58 -19.83 17.71
CA GLY A 366 11.46 -18.93 18.46
C GLY A 366 12.46 -18.17 17.58
N ASN A 367 13.54 -17.70 18.22
CA ASN A 367 14.47 -16.79 17.59
C ASN A 367 15.35 -17.45 16.51
N PHE A 368 15.52 -16.72 15.40
CA PHE A 368 16.29 -17.14 14.23
C PHE A 368 15.79 -18.46 13.62
N VAL A 369 14.48 -18.67 13.64
CA VAL A 369 13.82 -19.80 12.98
C VAL A 369 13.17 -19.33 11.71
N GLU A 370 13.44 -20.05 10.61
CA GLU A 370 12.77 -19.82 9.33
C GLU A 370 11.84 -21.00 8.99
N VAL A 371 10.58 -20.67 8.65
CA VAL A 371 9.57 -21.66 8.20
C VAL A 371 9.10 -21.28 6.79
N LYS A 372 9.15 -22.24 5.84
CA LYS A 372 8.75 -22.05 4.46
C LYS A 372 7.98 -23.24 3.94
N ASN A 373 6.82 -23.03 3.31
CA ASN A 373 6.02 -24.08 2.67
C ASN A 373 5.87 -25.32 3.55
N SER A 374 5.57 -25.10 4.83
CA SER A 374 5.55 -26.14 5.86
C SER A 374 4.33 -26.00 6.74
N VAL A 375 3.79 -27.13 7.17
CA VAL A 375 2.67 -27.23 8.11
C VAL A 375 3.19 -27.74 9.43
N LEU A 376 2.96 -27.00 10.51
CA LEU A 376 3.25 -27.40 11.87
C LEU A 376 1.92 -27.58 12.61
N ALA A 377 1.63 -28.80 13.09
CA ALA A 377 0.42 -29.10 13.82
C ALA A 377 0.46 -28.55 15.26
N ASP A 378 -0.66 -28.67 15.98
CA ASP A 378 -0.88 -28.08 17.28
C ASP A 378 0.22 -28.45 18.31
N GLY A 379 0.72 -27.45 19.03
CA GLY A 379 1.71 -27.60 20.07
C GLY A 379 3.13 -27.95 19.61
N ALA A 380 3.40 -27.95 18.29
CA ALA A 380 4.76 -28.15 17.77
C ALA A 380 5.67 -26.96 18.13
N LYS A 381 6.96 -27.25 18.40
CA LYS A 381 7.92 -26.25 18.86
C LYS A 381 9.21 -26.31 18.06
N ALA A 382 9.67 -25.15 17.57
CA ALA A 382 10.99 -24.93 16.97
C ALA A 382 11.52 -23.60 17.52
N ASN A 383 12.27 -23.65 18.62
CA ASN A 383 12.53 -22.45 19.42
C ASN A 383 13.83 -21.72 19.07
N HIS A 384 14.80 -22.35 18.38
CA HIS A 384 16.12 -21.74 18.22
C HIS A 384 16.80 -22.16 16.91
N LEU A 385 17.29 -21.17 16.13
CA LEU A 385 18.28 -21.37 15.05
C LEU A 385 17.92 -22.49 14.07
N ALA A 386 16.68 -22.63 13.64
CA ALA A 386 16.23 -23.78 12.87
C ALA A 386 15.71 -23.37 11.47
N TYR A 387 15.76 -24.33 10.54
CA TYR A 387 15.12 -24.19 9.23
C TYR A 387 14.14 -25.35 8.99
N LEU A 388 12.88 -25.00 8.71
CA LEU A 388 11.83 -25.93 8.33
C LEU A 388 11.31 -25.53 6.94
N GLY A 389 11.78 -26.21 5.90
CA GLY A 389 11.36 -26.00 4.52
C GLY A 389 10.74 -27.27 3.95
N ASP A 390 9.61 -27.14 3.25
CA ASP A 390 8.88 -28.23 2.62
C ASP A 390 8.60 -29.41 3.59
N ALA A 391 8.16 -29.08 4.82
CA ALA A 391 7.98 -30.06 5.90
C ALA A 391 6.51 -30.17 6.31
N THR A 392 6.16 -31.37 6.80
CA THR A 392 4.93 -31.61 7.58
C THR A 392 5.37 -32.06 8.97
N VAL A 393 4.98 -31.28 9.98
CA VAL A 393 5.38 -31.52 11.39
C VAL A 393 4.12 -31.79 12.18
N GLY A 394 4.09 -32.95 12.81
CA GLY A 394 2.97 -33.42 13.63
C GLY A 394 2.82 -32.68 14.95
N GLU A 395 1.77 -33.07 15.68
CA GLU A 395 1.46 -32.46 16.98
C GLU A 395 2.56 -32.70 17.99
N ARG A 396 2.76 -31.72 18.89
CA ARG A 396 3.68 -31.79 20.05
C ARG A 396 5.13 -32.16 19.73
N VAL A 397 5.52 -32.03 18.45
CA VAL A 397 6.91 -32.20 18.02
C VAL A 397 7.80 -31.15 18.69
N ASN A 398 8.94 -31.58 19.22
CA ASN A 398 10.00 -30.69 19.68
C ASN A 398 11.16 -30.71 18.65
N TYR A 399 11.33 -29.62 17.91
CA TYR A 399 12.39 -29.49 16.88
C TYR A 399 13.61 -28.78 17.48
N GLY A 400 14.70 -29.53 17.63
CA GLY A 400 15.92 -29.09 18.34
C GLY A 400 16.66 -27.94 17.67
N ALA A 401 17.37 -27.19 18.49
CA ALA A 401 18.14 -26.01 18.06
C ALA A 401 19.20 -26.37 16.98
N GLY A 402 19.32 -25.53 15.97
CA GLY A 402 20.28 -25.72 14.88
C GLY A 402 19.91 -26.82 13.88
N SER A 403 18.74 -27.43 14.01
CA SER A 403 18.30 -28.50 13.10
C SER A 403 17.71 -27.96 11.82
N ILE A 404 17.91 -28.66 10.72
CA ILE A 404 17.45 -28.25 9.38
C ILE A 404 16.81 -29.40 8.63
N THR A 405 15.78 -29.10 7.82
CA THR A 405 15.28 -29.96 6.75
C THR A 405 16.09 -29.68 5.50
N ALA A 406 16.93 -30.63 5.07
CA ALA A 406 17.68 -30.52 3.80
C ALA A 406 16.76 -30.95 2.65
N ASN A 407 15.97 -30.00 2.16
CA ASN A 407 14.83 -30.24 1.26
C ASN A 407 15.15 -30.07 -0.24
N TYR A 408 16.41 -29.77 -0.60
CA TYR A 408 16.79 -29.46 -1.99
C TYR A 408 18.01 -30.29 -2.42
N ASP A 409 17.89 -31.01 -3.53
CA ASP A 409 18.90 -31.90 -4.08
C ASP A 409 19.80 -31.27 -5.16
N GLY A 410 19.61 -29.97 -5.40
CA GLY A 410 20.27 -29.23 -6.48
C GLY A 410 19.35 -28.95 -7.67
N VAL A 411 18.25 -29.70 -7.82
CA VAL A 411 17.27 -29.55 -8.90
C VAL A 411 15.83 -29.53 -8.34
N ASN A 412 15.47 -30.50 -7.52
CA ASN A 412 14.14 -30.71 -7.00
C ASN A 412 14.03 -30.43 -5.50
N LYS A 413 12.82 -30.17 -5.05
CA LYS A 413 12.47 -30.07 -3.63
C LYS A 413 11.76 -31.33 -3.19
N HIS A 414 12.12 -31.80 -2.02
CA HIS A 414 11.59 -33.00 -1.39
C HIS A 414 11.02 -32.66 -0.03
N ARG A 415 10.03 -33.45 0.42
CA ARG A 415 9.33 -33.22 1.68
C ARG A 415 9.92 -34.04 2.83
N THR A 416 10.04 -33.41 3.98
CA THR A 416 10.28 -34.07 5.26
C THR A 416 8.96 -34.21 5.99
N VAL A 417 8.68 -35.44 6.50
CA VAL A 417 7.52 -35.70 7.36
C VAL A 417 8.04 -36.03 8.77
N ILE A 418 7.55 -35.32 9.75
CA ILE A 418 7.83 -35.58 11.17
C ILE A 418 6.48 -35.84 11.81
N GLU A 419 6.25 -37.07 12.26
CA GLU A 419 4.97 -37.45 12.85
C GLU A 419 4.82 -36.93 14.29
N ALA A 420 3.69 -37.21 14.94
CA ALA A 420 3.37 -36.64 16.26
C ALA A 420 4.36 -37.14 17.38
N ASP A 421 4.52 -36.33 18.42
CA ASP A 421 5.29 -36.63 19.61
C ASP A 421 6.78 -36.93 19.35
N VAL A 422 7.34 -36.47 18.25
CA VAL A 422 8.75 -36.67 17.92
C VAL A 422 9.64 -35.62 18.57
N HIS A 423 10.82 -36.07 19.05
CA HIS A 423 11.89 -35.20 19.52
C HIS A 423 13.08 -35.23 18.57
N ILE A 424 13.35 -34.09 17.88
CA ILE A 424 14.56 -33.89 17.08
C ILE A 424 15.63 -33.27 18.01
N GLY A 425 16.77 -33.91 18.12
CA GLY A 425 17.91 -33.38 18.86
C GLY A 425 18.52 -32.15 18.21
N SER A 426 19.38 -31.41 18.89
CA SER A 426 20.05 -30.22 18.34
C SER A 426 21.03 -30.56 17.24
N ASN A 427 21.24 -29.64 16.28
CA ASN A 427 22.15 -29.76 15.15
C ASN A 427 21.94 -31.01 14.29
N CYS A 428 20.67 -31.40 14.09
CA CYS A 428 20.32 -32.50 13.21
C CYS A 428 20.07 -32.04 11.79
N VAL A 429 20.46 -32.87 10.80
CA VAL A 429 20.15 -32.67 9.39
C VAL A 429 19.19 -33.78 8.95
N LEU A 430 17.97 -33.41 8.56
CA LEU A 430 16.99 -34.34 8.01
C LEU A 430 17.02 -34.22 6.49
N VAL A 431 17.61 -35.22 5.81
CA VAL A 431 17.78 -35.22 4.35
C VAL A 431 16.51 -35.76 3.70
N ALA A 432 15.75 -34.85 3.10
CA ALA A 432 14.51 -35.21 2.42
C ALA A 432 14.74 -35.96 1.07
N PRO A 433 13.82 -36.88 0.66
CA PRO A 433 12.61 -37.25 1.37
C PRO A 433 12.87 -38.19 2.56
N VAL A 434 12.31 -37.83 3.73
CA VAL A 434 12.45 -38.66 4.94
C VAL A 434 11.23 -38.54 5.85
N THR A 435 10.85 -39.64 6.47
CA THR A 435 9.81 -39.69 7.52
C THR A 435 10.41 -40.06 8.86
N ILE A 436 10.20 -39.20 9.87
CA ILE A 436 10.52 -39.50 11.27
C ILE A 436 9.21 -39.97 11.92
N ALA A 437 9.15 -41.25 12.25
CA ALA A 437 7.92 -41.89 12.75
C ALA A 437 7.57 -41.47 14.16
N ALA A 438 6.26 -41.55 14.49
CA ALA A 438 5.66 -41.07 15.73
C ALA A 438 6.37 -41.54 17.02
N GLY A 439 6.47 -40.65 18.00
CA GLY A 439 7.11 -40.90 19.29
C GLY A 439 8.61 -41.15 19.21
N GLY A 440 9.21 -41.02 18.04
CA GLY A 440 10.65 -41.22 17.81
C GLY A 440 11.51 -40.12 18.39
N THR A 441 12.77 -40.43 18.66
CA THR A 441 13.80 -39.46 19.09
C THR A 441 14.99 -39.53 18.14
N VAL A 442 15.42 -38.37 17.61
CA VAL A 442 16.66 -38.25 16.84
C VAL A 442 17.75 -37.68 17.73
N GLY A 443 18.84 -38.45 17.93
CA GLY A 443 19.96 -38.03 18.75
C GLY A 443 20.67 -36.79 18.19
N GLY A 444 21.07 -35.84 19.06
CA GLY A 444 21.71 -34.60 18.64
C GLY A 444 22.93 -34.80 17.72
N GLY A 445 23.15 -33.93 16.74
CA GLY A 445 24.23 -34.00 15.78
C GLY A 445 24.06 -35.09 14.71
N SER A 446 22.86 -35.65 14.55
CA SER A 446 22.61 -36.74 13.58
C SER A 446 22.26 -36.20 12.20
N THR A 447 22.78 -36.89 11.16
CA THR A 447 22.30 -36.75 9.78
C THR A 447 21.42 -37.95 9.44
N VAL A 448 20.12 -37.71 9.26
CA VAL A 448 19.13 -38.76 9.00
C VAL A 448 18.78 -38.78 7.52
N THR A 449 19.05 -39.90 6.84
CA THR A 449 18.86 -40.07 5.39
C THR A 449 17.85 -41.18 5.04
N LYS A 450 17.29 -41.85 6.04
CA LYS A 450 16.29 -42.93 5.87
C LYS A 450 15.19 -42.76 6.89
N ASN A 451 14.00 -43.27 6.56
CA ASN A 451 12.87 -43.30 7.46
C ASN A 451 13.23 -43.99 8.78
N THR A 452 12.66 -43.48 9.88
CA THR A 452 12.88 -44.07 11.21
C THR A 452 11.71 -44.98 11.60
N GLU A 453 11.90 -45.80 12.63
CA GLU A 453 10.83 -46.60 13.23
C GLU A 453 10.12 -45.82 14.36
N ALA A 454 8.84 -46.10 14.56
CA ALA A 454 8.06 -45.45 15.61
C ALA A 454 8.62 -45.76 17.01
N GLY A 455 8.66 -44.72 17.88
CA GLY A 455 9.19 -44.85 19.27
C GLY A 455 10.69 -45.11 19.35
N ALA A 456 11.43 -45.15 18.25
CA ALA A 456 12.84 -45.49 18.24
C ALA A 456 13.75 -44.27 18.55
N LEU A 457 14.94 -44.57 19.12
CA LEU A 457 16.06 -43.63 19.15
C LEU A 457 16.93 -43.85 17.92
N THR A 458 16.94 -42.82 17.01
CA THR A 458 17.75 -42.82 15.81
C THR A 458 19.00 -41.97 15.98
N VAL A 459 20.19 -42.54 15.73
CA VAL A 459 21.49 -41.86 15.84
C VAL A 459 22.26 -42.09 14.54
N GLY A 460 22.50 -40.98 13.79
CA GLY A 460 23.26 -40.99 12.55
C GLY A 460 24.47 -40.04 12.61
N ARG A 461 25.44 -40.36 13.46
CA ARG A 461 26.67 -39.57 13.65
C ARG A 461 27.88 -40.45 13.83
N GLY A 462 29.08 -39.93 13.53
CA GLY A 462 30.34 -40.62 13.74
C GLY A 462 30.63 -40.93 15.19
N ARG A 463 31.44 -42.00 15.45
CA ARG A 463 31.92 -42.31 16.80
C ARG A 463 32.90 -41.21 17.24
N GLN A 464 32.74 -40.74 18.47
CA GLN A 464 33.63 -39.77 19.08
C GLN A 464 35.03 -40.33 19.16
N VAL A 465 36.06 -39.58 18.70
CA VAL A 465 37.46 -39.90 18.85
C VAL A 465 38.18 -38.72 19.50
N SER A 466 38.97 -39.01 20.51
CA SER A 466 39.85 -38.04 21.15
C SER A 466 41.28 -38.34 20.84
N ILE A 467 42.03 -37.36 20.29
CA ILE A 467 43.44 -37.48 19.97
C ILE A 467 44.25 -36.94 21.15
N SER A 468 44.89 -37.81 21.88
CA SER A 468 45.74 -37.43 23.03
C SER A 468 46.96 -36.66 22.53
N ASN A 469 47.38 -35.65 23.28
CA ASN A 469 48.56 -34.82 22.98
C ASN A 469 48.46 -33.99 21.69
N TRP A 470 47.24 -33.78 21.15
CA TRP A 470 47.07 -32.89 20.01
C TRP A 470 47.53 -31.46 20.38
N LYS A 471 48.42 -30.89 19.58
CA LYS A 471 48.91 -29.50 19.73
C LYS A 471 48.22 -28.62 18.72
N ARG A 472 47.66 -27.49 19.16
CA ARG A 472 47.16 -26.47 18.27
C ARG A 472 48.30 -25.85 17.48
N PRO A 473 48.18 -25.68 16.13
CA PRO A 473 49.19 -24.97 15.39
C PRO A 473 49.35 -23.53 15.92
N GLU A 474 50.62 -23.12 16.09
CA GLU A 474 50.97 -21.75 16.48
C GLU A 474 51.30 -20.90 15.25
N LYS A 475 51.02 -19.60 15.30
CA LYS A 475 51.46 -18.67 14.26
C LYS A 475 52.96 -18.57 14.29
N LEU A 476 53.61 -18.90 13.17
CA LEU A 476 55.00 -18.57 12.98
C LEU A 476 55.19 -17.06 13.06
N PRO A 477 56.26 -16.55 13.74
CA PRO A 477 56.59 -15.14 13.71
C PRO A 477 56.75 -14.71 12.24
N LYS A 478 56.16 -13.58 11.90
CA LYS A 478 56.43 -12.97 10.61
C LYS A 478 57.94 -12.60 10.58
N ALA A 479 58.66 -13.12 9.61
CA ALA A 479 60.03 -12.71 9.32
C ALA A 479 60.12 -11.23 8.94
#